data_267f5c0479ecc2a0eb4172cdc068a6d2
#
_entry.id   267f5c0479ecc2a0eb4172cdc068a6d2
#
_cell.length_a   1.000
_cell.length_b   1.000
_cell.length_c   1.000
_cell.angle_alpha   90.00
_cell.angle_beta   90.00
_cell.angle_gamma   90.00
#
_symmetry.space_group_name_H-M   'P 1'
#
loop_
_entity.id
_entity.type
_entity.pdbx_description
1 polymer ?
#
loop_
_entity_poly.entity_id
_entity_poly.type
_entity_poly.pdbx_seq_one_letter_code
_entity_poly.pdbx_strand_id
1 'polypeptide(L)'
;MDAEHRARMAAVFAWLEDSVQLAEKRRLAGMLIFAQGDPDFEGKMRRKGSNGFADFRNALRDLALRFGKPVLFVNGDTHLYKLDQPIADPATGRPLQNFTRVVVFGSPQTRWIRAGISPSSPQLFQVSPAPQAAPVP
;
A
#
# COMPACT_ATOMS: atom_id res chain seq x y z
N MET A 1 -4.00 -16.52 -17.40
CA MET A 1 -4.04 -16.53 -15.89
C MET A 1 -4.46 -17.92 -15.49
N ASP A 2 -3.60 -18.67 -14.80
CA ASP A 2 -3.86 -20.05 -14.43
C ASP A 2 -4.82 -20.18 -13.23
N ALA A 3 -5.25 -21.42 -12.94
CA ALA A 3 -6.21 -21.68 -11.85
C ALA A 3 -5.62 -21.36 -10.47
N GLU A 4 -4.34 -21.60 -10.27
CA GLU A 4 -3.63 -21.32 -9.03
C GLU A 4 -3.58 -19.82 -8.73
N HIS A 5 -3.25 -19.01 -9.74
CA HIS A 5 -3.25 -17.54 -9.58
C HIS A 5 -4.65 -17.02 -9.20
N ARG A 6 -5.71 -17.51 -9.85
CA ARG A 6 -7.09 -17.12 -9.51
C ARG A 6 -7.45 -17.49 -8.08
N ALA A 7 -7.10 -18.70 -7.65
CA ALA A 7 -7.37 -19.13 -6.28
C ALA A 7 -6.63 -18.28 -5.23
N ARG A 8 -5.36 -17.97 -5.48
CA ARG A 8 -4.57 -17.08 -4.60
C ARG A 8 -5.16 -15.68 -4.54
N MET A 9 -5.52 -15.09 -5.67
CA MET A 9 -6.12 -13.75 -5.70
C MET A 9 -7.48 -13.72 -5.00
N ALA A 10 -8.31 -14.75 -5.16
CA ALA A 10 -9.57 -14.85 -4.44
C ALA A 10 -9.35 -14.86 -2.91
N ALA A 11 -8.35 -15.61 -2.44
CA ALA A 11 -8.00 -15.63 -1.02
C ALA A 11 -7.49 -14.26 -0.53
N VAL A 12 -6.68 -13.55 -1.33
CA VAL A 12 -6.20 -12.21 -0.99
C VAL A 12 -7.36 -11.23 -0.89
N PHE A 13 -8.31 -11.26 -1.82
CA PHE A 13 -9.47 -10.37 -1.79
C PHE A 13 -10.39 -10.66 -0.61
N ALA A 14 -10.64 -11.94 -0.30
CA ALA A 14 -11.40 -12.33 0.88
C ALA A 14 -10.72 -11.80 2.17
N TRP A 15 -9.41 -11.98 2.27
CA TRP A 15 -8.65 -11.50 3.44
C TRP A 15 -8.68 -9.96 3.56
N LEU A 16 -8.57 -9.21 2.47
CA LEU A 16 -8.71 -7.74 2.49
C LEU A 16 -10.10 -7.33 2.95
N GLU A 17 -11.15 -7.99 2.45
CA GLU A 17 -12.54 -7.73 2.82
C GLU A 17 -12.78 -8.00 4.31
N ASP A 18 -12.34 -9.15 4.82
CA ASP A 18 -12.46 -9.51 6.23
C ASP A 18 -11.71 -8.51 7.12
N SER A 19 -10.54 -8.05 6.66
CA SER A 19 -9.72 -7.09 7.40
C SER A 19 -10.39 -5.73 7.51
N VAL A 20 -11.00 -5.22 6.43
CA VAL A 20 -11.71 -3.94 6.49
C VAL A 20 -12.97 -4.03 7.32
N GLN A 21 -13.74 -5.12 7.20
CA GLN A 21 -14.92 -5.35 8.05
C GLN A 21 -14.57 -5.39 9.54
N LEU A 22 -13.45 -6.06 9.88
CA LEU A 22 -12.97 -6.09 11.26
C LEU A 22 -12.54 -4.70 11.75
N ALA A 23 -11.85 -3.93 10.91
CA ALA A 23 -11.44 -2.57 11.24
C ALA A 23 -12.63 -1.63 11.45
N GLU A 24 -13.67 -1.74 10.62
CA GLU A 24 -14.93 -1.02 10.75
C GLU A 24 -15.66 -1.40 12.04
N LYS A 25 -15.85 -2.71 12.26
CA LYS A 25 -16.53 -3.24 13.47
C LYS A 25 -15.85 -2.81 14.76
N ARG A 26 -14.52 -2.79 14.77
CA ARG A 26 -13.71 -2.34 15.92
C ARG A 26 -13.48 -0.85 15.97
N ARG A 27 -13.98 -0.08 15.00
CA ARG A 27 -13.80 1.36 14.89
C ARG A 27 -12.32 1.78 14.94
N LEU A 28 -11.46 1.00 14.29
CA LEU A 28 -10.01 1.28 14.27
C LEU A 28 -9.73 2.63 13.60
N ALA A 29 -8.64 3.27 14.02
CA ALA A 29 -8.26 4.60 13.54
C ALA A 29 -7.66 4.59 12.12
N GLY A 30 -7.09 3.47 11.68
CA GLY A 30 -6.47 3.31 10.38
C GLY A 30 -6.09 1.87 10.08
N MET A 31 -5.57 1.62 8.89
CA MET A 31 -5.09 0.31 8.45
C MET A 31 -3.68 0.42 7.91
N LEU A 32 -2.85 -0.59 8.21
CA LEU A 32 -1.50 -0.75 7.69
C LEU A 32 -1.44 -2.06 6.91
N ILE A 33 -1.13 -1.96 5.62
CA ILE A 33 -1.10 -3.10 4.70
C ILE A 33 0.33 -3.27 4.20
N PHE A 34 0.89 -4.47 4.32
CA PHE A 34 2.19 -4.83 3.80
C PHE A 34 2.07 -5.75 2.60
N ALA A 35 2.84 -5.47 1.55
CA ALA A 35 3.04 -6.36 0.43
C ALA A 35 4.52 -6.38 0.05
N GLN A 36 5.02 -7.48 -0.51
CA GLN A 36 6.39 -7.51 -1.01
C GLN A 36 6.47 -6.89 -2.40
N GLY A 37 5.58 -7.25 -3.31
CA GLY A 37 5.61 -6.83 -4.70
C GLY A 37 5.10 -5.40 -4.92
N ASP A 38 5.57 -4.77 -6.00
CA ASP A 38 5.04 -3.51 -6.49
C ASP A 38 3.76 -3.76 -7.30
N PRO A 39 2.60 -3.20 -6.90
CA PRO A 39 1.35 -3.33 -7.64
C PRO A 39 1.31 -2.54 -8.95
N ASP A 40 2.40 -1.88 -9.34
CA ASP A 40 2.48 -1.07 -10.56
C ASP A 40 1.39 0.02 -10.64
N PHE A 41 1.29 0.85 -9.63
CA PHE A 41 0.31 1.96 -9.62
C PHE A 41 0.50 2.93 -10.80
N GLU A 42 1.72 3.05 -11.32
CA GLU A 42 2.04 3.90 -12.46
C GLU A 42 1.70 3.27 -13.82
N GLY A 43 1.33 1.99 -13.85
CA GLY A 43 0.99 1.28 -15.09
C GLY A 43 2.17 1.13 -16.05
N LYS A 44 3.41 1.12 -15.54
CA LYS A 44 4.64 1.05 -16.35
C LYS A 44 5.00 -0.36 -16.80
N MET A 45 4.57 -1.37 -16.04
CA MET A 45 4.83 -2.77 -16.36
C MET A 45 3.86 -3.28 -17.44
N ARG A 46 4.07 -2.82 -18.67
CA ARG A 46 3.33 -3.31 -19.83
C ARG A 46 3.84 -4.69 -20.26
N ARG A 47 3.62 -5.72 -19.49
CA ARG A 47 3.74 -7.08 -19.98
C ARG A 47 2.48 -7.41 -20.78
N LYS A 48 2.67 -7.75 -22.06
CA LYS A 48 1.62 -8.20 -22.97
C LYS A 48 0.86 -9.36 -22.29
N GLY A 49 -0.40 -9.13 -21.91
CA GLY A 49 -1.31 -10.19 -21.45
C GLY A 49 -1.56 -10.32 -19.94
N SER A 50 -0.96 -9.53 -19.06
CA SER A 50 -1.29 -9.63 -17.64
C SER A 50 -1.45 -8.25 -16.98
N ASN A 51 -2.68 -7.86 -16.77
CA ASN A 51 -3.02 -6.78 -15.85
C ASN A 51 -3.26 -7.37 -14.44
N GLY A 52 -2.40 -8.33 -14.03
CA GLY A 52 -2.57 -9.11 -12.80
C GLY A 52 -2.68 -8.28 -11.52
N PHE A 53 -2.21 -7.03 -11.55
CA PHE A 53 -2.33 -6.11 -10.43
C PHE A 53 -3.50 -5.12 -10.55
N ALA A 54 -4.21 -5.06 -11.68
CA ALA A 54 -5.31 -4.10 -11.84
C ALA A 54 -6.43 -4.35 -10.83
N ASP A 55 -6.83 -5.61 -10.69
CA ASP A 55 -7.88 -5.99 -9.73
C ASP A 55 -7.44 -5.72 -8.30
N PHE A 56 -6.17 -5.96 -7.98
CA PHE A 56 -5.61 -5.65 -6.65
C PHE A 56 -5.59 -4.13 -6.37
N ARG A 57 -5.16 -3.31 -7.34
CA ARG A 57 -5.23 -1.84 -7.22
C ARG A 57 -6.67 -1.35 -7.04
N ASN A 58 -7.61 -1.92 -7.78
CA ASN A 58 -9.03 -1.61 -7.64
C ASN A 58 -9.54 -1.99 -6.24
N ALA A 59 -9.19 -3.17 -5.74
CA ALA A 59 -9.55 -3.59 -4.39
C ALA A 59 -8.99 -2.66 -3.32
N LEU A 60 -7.73 -2.22 -3.44
CA LEU A 60 -7.14 -1.24 -2.51
C LEU A 60 -7.85 0.12 -2.57
N ARG A 61 -8.22 0.59 -3.77
CA ARG A 61 -8.99 1.83 -3.94
C ARG A 61 -10.35 1.74 -3.26
N ASP A 62 -11.08 0.67 -3.55
CA ASP A 62 -12.44 0.49 -3.06
C ASP A 62 -12.45 0.30 -1.53
N LEU A 63 -11.45 -0.41 -0.99
CA LEU A 63 -11.19 -0.49 0.44
C LEU A 63 -10.96 0.88 1.06
N ALA A 64 -10.07 1.70 0.47
CA ALA A 64 -9.74 3.02 1.00
C ALA A 64 -10.96 3.97 0.98
N LEU A 65 -11.71 3.97 -0.12
CA LEU A 65 -12.95 4.75 -0.24
C LEU A 65 -13.98 4.35 0.80
N ARG A 66 -14.21 3.05 0.97
CA ARG A 66 -15.17 2.52 1.93
C ARG A 66 -14.76 2.78 3.37
N PHE A 67 -13.51 2.49 3.72
CA PHE A 67 -13.01 2.66 5.07
C PHE A 67 -12.97 4.12 5.51
N GLY A 68 -12.69 5.04 4.61
CA GLY A 68 -12.71 6.49 4.82
C GLY A 68 -11.71 7.03 5.83
N LYS A 69 -10.88 6.17 6.43
CA LYS A 69 -9.84 6.52 7.40
C LYS A 69 -8.47 6.22 6.82
N PRO A 70 -7.37 6.71 7.44
CA PRO A 70 -6.03 6.53 6.92
C PRO A 70 -5.65 5.06 6.64
N VAL A 71 -5.17 4.81 5.43
CA VAL A 71 -4.59 3.55 4.98
C VAL A 71 -3.16 3.79 4.57
N LEU A 72 -2.21 3.11 5.20
CA LEU A 72 -0.81 3.10 4.80
C LEU A 72 -0.49 1.76 4.11
N PHE A 73 -0.11 1.83 2.84
CA PHE A 73 0.34 0.69 2.07
C PHE A 73 1.86 0.70 1.95
N VAL A 74 2.51 -0.35 2.43
CA VAL A 74 3.97 -0.49 2.43
C VAL A 74 4.36 -1.61 1.48
N ASN A 75 5.20 -1.30 0.50
CA ASN A 75 5.72 -2.32 -0.41
C ASN A 75 7.23 -2.18 -0.67
N GLY A 76 7.84 -3.25 -1.19
CA GLY A 76 9.23 -3.33 -1.61
C GLY A 76 9.38 -3.37 -3.13
N ASP A 77 10.17 -4.32 -3.60
CA ASP A 77 10.42 -4.77 -4.98
C ASP A 77 11.30 -3.82 -5.82
N THR A 78 10.90 -2.57 -5.99
CA THR A 78 11.66 -1.62 -6.83
C THR A 78 12.93 -1.08 -6.18
N HIS A 79 13.10 -1.20 -4.86
CA HIS A 79 14.21 -0.71 -4.07
C HIS A 79 14.39 0.83 -4.09
N LEU A 80 13.45 1.56 -4.70
CA LEU A 80 13.48 3.01 -4.79
C LEU A 80 12.48 3.59 -3.79
N TYR A 81 13.02 4.23 -2.74
CA TYR A 81 12.17 4.89 -1.74
C TYR A 81 11.21 5.86 -2.40
N LYS A 82 9.94 5.74 -2.04
CA LYS A 82 8.87 6.61 -2.50
C LYS A 82 7.80 6.75 -1.42
N LEU A 83 7.29 7.95 -1.27
CA LEU A 83 6.17 8.25 -0.38
C LEU A 83 5.20 9.12 -1.17
N ASP A 84 4.01 8.60 -1.49
CA ASP A 84 3.03 9.29 -2.33
C ASP A 84 1.60 8.79 -2.11
N GLN A 85 0.66 9.35 -2.88
CA GLN A 85 -0.76 8.99 -2.93
C GLN A 85 -1.10 8.55 -4.37
N PRO A 86 -0.81 7.31 -4.76
CA PRO A 86 -0.85 6.88 -6.15
C PRO A 86 -2.25 6.56 -6.69
N ILE A 87 -3.26 6.50 -5.82
CA ILE A 87 -4.63 6.16 -6.19
C ILE A 87 -5.45 7.44 -6.35
N ALA A 88 -6.11 7.58 -7.49
CA ALA A 88 -7.06 8.67 -7.72
C ALA A 88 -8.48 8.29 -7.25
N ASP A 89 -9.15 9.24 -6.67
CA ASP A 89 -10.58 9.19 -6.42
C ASP A 89 -11.33 9.22 -7.78
N PRO A 90 -12.14 8.20 -8.10
CA PRO A 90 -12.83 8.14 -9.38
C PRO A 90 -13.87 9.25 -9.58
N ALA A 91 -14.38 9.85 -8.50
CA ALA A 91 -15.36 10.94 -8.58
C ALA A 91 -14.71 12.29 -8.89
N THR A 92 -13.47 12.52 -8.44
CA THR A 92 -12.82 13.83 -8.54
C THR A 92 -11.57 13.84 -9.41
N GLY A 93 -11.00 12.67 -9.72
CA GLY A 93 -9.72 12.51 -10.39
C GLY A 93 -8.50 12.94 -9.54
N ARG A 94 -8.70 13.36 -8.29
CA ARG A 94 -7.64 13.78 -7.38
C ARG A 94 -7.10 12.60 -6.57
N PRO A 95 -5.85 12.66 -6.08
CA PRO A 95 -5.32 11.64 -5.20
C PRO A 95 -6.21 11.43 -3.96
N LEU A 96 -6.46 10.16 -3.61
CA LEU A 96 -7.15 9.79 -2.37
C LEU A 96 -6.30 10.19 -1.17
N GLN A 97 -6.77 11.17 -0.41
CA GLN A 97 -6.02 11.75 0.71
C GLN A 97 -5.83 10.78 1.87
N ASN A 98 -6.68 9.77 1.97
CA ASN A 98 -6.60 8.76 3.02
C ASN A 98 -5.81 7.51 2.63
N PHE A 99 -5.27 7.43 1.40
CA PHE A 99 -4.41 6.32 0.98
C PHE A 99 -3.00 6.81 0.70
N THR A 100 -2.04 6.35 1.48
CA THR A 100 -0.62 6.65 1.32
C THR A 100 0.16 5.38 1.01
N ARG A 101 1.00 5.42 -0.02
CA ARG A 101 1.96 4.37 -0.32
C ARG A 101 3.35 4.77 0.16
N VAL A 102 4.09 3.81 0.71
CA VAL A 102 5.52 3.91 0.89
C VAL A 102 6.22 2.70 0.25
N VAL A 103 7.14 2.95 -0.66
CA VAL A 103 8.07 1.96 -1.17
C VAL A 103 9.33 2.02 -0.33
N VAL A 104 9.74 0.89 0.23
CA VAL A 104 10.93 0.83 1.08
C VAL A 104 12.21 0.77 0.26
N PHE A 105 13.34 1.13 0.90
CA PHE A 105 14.66 0.94 0.33
C PHE A 105 14.98 -0.54 0.16
N GLY A 106 15.87 -0.86 -0.77
CA GLY A 106 16.44 -2.17 -0.97
C GLY A 106 17.86 -2.09 -1.51
N SER A 107 18.47 -3.25 -1.77
CA SER A 107 19.85 -3.33 -2.29
C SER A 107 20.06 -2.38 -3.49
N PRO A 108 21.21 -1.67 -3.56
CA PRO A 108 22.37 -1.73 -2.68
C PRO A 108 22.27 -0.85 -1.41
N GLN A 109 21.15 -0.19 -1.17
CA GLN A 109 20.98 0.70 -0.05
C GLN A 109 20.57 -0.07 1.22
N THR A 110 21.37 0.05 2.30
CA THR A 110 21.11 -0.54 3.62
C THR A 110 20.35 0.46 4.51
N ARG A 111 19.23 1.00 3.99
CA ARG A 111 18.40 1.98 4.69
C ARG A 111 17.05 1.37 5.06
N TRP A 112 16.41 1.99 6.01
CA TRP A 112 15.08 1.59 6.47
C TRP A 112 14.17 2.82 6.62
N ILE A 113 12.91 2.58 6.81
CA ILE A 113 11.92 3.61 7.11
C ILE A 113 11.41 3.45 8.53
N ARG A 114 11.01 4.56 9.14
CA ARG A 114 10.24 4.57 10.39
C ARG A 114 8.80 4.94 10.05
N ALA A 115 7.86 4.10 10.47
CA ALA A 115 6.44 4.45 10.47
C ALA A 115 5.98 4.61 11.93
N GLY A 116 5.59 5.81 12.29
CA GLY A 116 5.01 6.13 13.59
C GLY A 116 3.48 6.22 13.49
N ILE A 117 2.80 5.96 14.60
CA ILE A 117 1.36 6.13 14.73
C ILE A 117 1.11 7.28 15.70
N SER A 118 0.39 8.31 15.25
CA SER A 118 0.01 9.47 16.05
C SER A 118 -1.52 9.60 16.08
N PRO A 119 -2.20 9.09 17.10
CA PRO A 119 -3.66 9.11 17.19
C PRO A 119 -4.27 10.51 17.17
N SER A 120 -3.50 11.53 17.54
CA SER A 120 -3.91 12.94 17.51
C SER A 120 -3.74 13.60 16.14
N SER A 121 -3.06 12.95 15.20
CA SER A 121 -2.85 13.47 13.84
C SER A 121 -3.95 12.99 12.89
N PRO A 122 -4.52 13.88 12.06
CA PRO A 122 -5.46 13.46 11.02
C PRO A 122 -4.89 12.43 10.04
N GLN A 123 -3.59 12.48 9.79
CA GLN A 123 -2.89 11.52 8.92
C GLN A 123 -2.64 10.18 9.59
N LEU A 124 -2.73 10.10 10.93
CA LEU A 124 -2.44 8.93 11.76
C LEU A 124 -1.01 8.40 11.62
N PHE A 125 -0.58 8.14 10.38
CA PHE A 125 0.73 7.57 10.06
C PHE A 125 1.74 8.65 9.72
N GLN A 126 2.91 8.58 10.35
CA GLN A 126 4.05 9.45 10.09
C GLN A 126 5.19 8.61 9.56
N VAL A 127 5.53 8.76 8.29
CA VAL A 127 6.57 7.99 7.62
C VAL A 127 7.78 8.86 7.36
N SER A 128 8.95 8.38 7.74
CA SER A 128 10.23 9.04 7.44
C SER A 128 11.32 8.03 7.12
N PRO A 129 12.22 8.34 6.17
CA PRO A 129 13.42 7.55 5.99
C PRO A 129 14.31 7.71 7.22
N ALA A 130 14.86 6.60 7.71
CA ALA A 130 15.87 6.66 8.75
C ALA A 130 17.23 7.04 8.13
N PRO A 131 18.10 7.73 8.87
CA PRO A 131 19.45 8.02 8.42
C PRO A 131 20.18 6.71 8.10
N GLN A 132 21.03 6.77 7.09
CA GLN A 132 21.95 5.66 6.82
C GLN A 132 22.82 5.46 8.07
N ALA A 133 22.93 4.21 8.53
CA ALA A 133 23.86 3.91 9.60
C ALA A 133 25.27 4.37 9.19
N ALA A 134 25.96 5.05 10.09
CA ALA A 134 27.37 5.38 9.83
C ALA A 134 28.14 4.09 9.53
N PRO A 135 29.09 4.08 8.59
CA PRO A 135 29.92 2.90 8.37
C PRO A 135 30.56 2.51 9.70
N VAL A 136 30.41 1.24 10.04
CA VAL A 136 31.10 0.69 11.22
C VAL A 136 32.61 0.79 10.95
N PRO A 137 33.41 1.43 11.82
CA PRO A 137 34.83 1.59 11.65
C PRO A 137 35.58 0.25 11.54
#